data_0a9b30288f23ca23667d6fe2579fb8a1
#
_entry.id   0a9b30288f23ca23667d6fe2579fb8a1
#
_cell.length_a   1.000
_cell.length_b   1.000
_cell.length_c   1.000
_cell.angle_alpha   90.00
_cell.angle_beta   90.00
_cell.angle_gamma   90.00
#
_symmetry.space_group_name_H-M   'P 1'
#
loop_
_entity.id
_entity.type
_entity.pdbx_description
1 polymer ?
#
loop_
_entity_poly.entity_id
_entity_poly.type
_entity_poly.pdbx_seq_one_letter_code
_entity_poly.pdbx_strand_id
1 'polypeptide(L)'
;VVFHSLGGRGILTAMTQDRALDILKTGANVFLTGEPGAGKTYVINQYVAWLEAAGLNVAVTASTGIAATHIGGMTIHSWSGVGIKDTLSPQDLDVIVSREKIVKRAKRAQVLIIDEISMLDGKVLNMVDKILKTIRQSEEAFGGIQVVCIGDFFQLPPVTRQGDVMQYAFMSEAWLALKPLICYLSEQHRQEDELFLSLLGSIRTGEIEEDHYTLLQEQVDIGYEDIEPTRLYTHNADVDAVNSQKLSELPSPAHKYQMEGKGGKHLIEGLVKNCLSPEMLVLKEDAMVMFTKNNFEAGYVNGTLGRVVRFKDGYPVVETTEGKEIDVTTTTWEVAEDGKILASIEQLPIRLAWAITVHKSQGMSLDAAEIDLSKAFVYGQGYVALSRVRSLEGLKVLGMHPNALQVDPLVIRADQRFRELTEEADDAFSAMEDDEVEEMHERFVVAHGGKVPTGEIVPASNIERLKKTSTYEETKRLLLEGRSTEQIAKERGIAPSTVWTHFEKLAEDGAFDAADIKKLEPTDWSDIKPELFRALDKYGAEKLKPIYDECDEKYDYDLVRLARMQYRLEGKEEVVF
;
A
#
# COMPACT_ATOMS: atom_id res chain seq x y z
N VAL A 1 -30.13 -37.76 15.76
CA VAL A 1 -29.78 -38.62 14.62
C VAL A 1 -28.27 -38.74 14.63
N VAL A 2 -27.80 -39.97 14.65
CA VAL A 2 -26.43 -40.41 14.91
C VAL A 2 -25.49 -39.99 13.79
N PHE A 3 -24.51 -39.15 14.06
CA PHE A 3 -23.39 -38.93 13.14
C PHE A 3 -22.43 -40.12 13.23
N HIS A 4 -22.31 -40.85 12.14
CA HIS A 4 -21.31 -41.87 11.93
C HIS A 4 -19.97 -41.16 11.63
N SER A 5 -18.97 -41.41 12.48
CA SER A 5 -17.58 -41.05 12.28
C SER A 5 -17.04 -41.68 11.00
N LEU A 6 -16.69 -40.89 10.02
CA LEU A 6 -15.79 -41.28 8.95
C LEU A 6 -14.35 -40.90 9.33
N GLY A 7 -13.50 -41.89 9.20
CA GLY A 7 -12.13 -42.09 9.56
C GLY A 7 -11.19 -40.86 9.58
N GLY A 8 -10.32 -40.90 10.57
CA GLY A 8 -9.27 -39.94 10.86
C GLY A 8 -8.48 -39.44 9.67
N ARG A 9 -8.80 -38.23 9.26
CA ARG A 9 -7.81 -37.28 8.73
C ARG A 9 -7.44 -36.40 9.94
N GLY A 10 -6.14 -36.42 10.31
CA GLY A 10 -5.62 -35.57 11.34
C GLY A 10 -6.13 -34.15 11.17
N ILE A 11 -6.44 -33.47 12.24
CA ILE A 11 -6.72 -32.04 12.25
C ILE A 11 -5.48 -31.41 11.61
N LEU A 12 -5.64 -30.88 10.39
CA LEU A 12 -4.61 -30.13 9.69
C LEU A 12 -4.19 -29.00 10.64
N THR A 13 -3.00 -29.10 11.23
CA THR A 13 -2.45 -28.06 12.10
C THR A 13 -2.17 -26.84 11.23
N ALA A 14 -2.97 -25.86 11.42
CA ALA A 14 -2.90 -24.63 10.69
C ALA A 14 -1.80 -23.74 11.26
N MET A 15 -0.97 -23.15 10.40
CA MET A 15 0.09 -22.25 10.82
C MET A 15 -0.49 -20.97 11.40
N THR A 16 -0.05 -20.58 12.61
CA THR A 16 -0.43 -19.34 13.27
C THR A 16 0.29 -18.14 12.65
N GLN A 17 -0.26 -16.93 12.86
CA GLN A 17 0.37 -15.69 12.44
C GLN A 17 1.73 -15.49 13.10
N ASP A 18 1.85 -15.79 14.40
CA ASP A 18 3.10 -15.66 15.15
C ASP A 18 4.17 -16.62 14.61
N ARG A 19 3.81 -17.87 14.33
CA ARG A 19 4.73 -18.84 13.74
C ARG A 19 5.22 -18.40 12.37
N ALA A 20 4.33 -17.91 11.49
CA ALA A 20 4.70 -17.37 10.19
C ALA A 20 5.64 -16.16 10.31
N LEU A 21 5.43 -15.31 11.32
CA LEU A 21 6.31 -14.18 11.61
C LEU A 21 7.70 -14.63 12.04
N ASP A 22 7.80 -15.66 12.89
CA ASP A 22 9.09 -16.20 13.33
C ASP A 22 9.86 -16.83 12.16
N ILE A 23 9.18 -17.57 11.28
CA ILE A 23 9.78 -18.09 10.05
C ILE A 23 10.32 -16.96 9.17
N LEU A 24 9.56 -15.88 8.98
CA LEU A 24 10.00 -14.71 8.20
C LEU A 24 11.26 -14.08 8.76
N LYS A 25 11.38 -13.95 10.08
CA LYS A 25 12.53 -13.35 10.77
C LYS A 25 13.82 -14.17 10.64
N THR A 26 13.73 -15.46 10.30
CA THR A 26 14.93 -16.28 10.05
C THR A 26 15.69 -15.90 8.78
N GLY A 27 15.08 -15.10 7.91
CA GLY A 27 15.64 -14.77 6.59
C GLY A 27 15.35 -15.80 5.50
N ALA A 28 14.56 -16.83 5.79
CA ALA A 28 14.11 -17.79 4.79
C ALA A 28 13.22 -17.12 3.73
N ASN A 29 13.28 -17.60 2.49
CA ASN A 29 12.32 -17.24 1.46
C ASN A 29 10.96 -17.83 1.84
N VAL A 30 9.89 -17.04 1.73
CA VAL A 30 8.56 -17.44 2.19
C VAL A 30 7.49 -17.15 1.13
N PHE A 31 6.55 -18.06 0.99
CA PHE A 31 5.25 -17.79 0.40
C PHE A 31 4.19 -17.77 1.50
N LEU A 32 3.72 -16.57 1.83
CA LEU A 32 2.67 -16.33 2.81
C LEU A 32 1.32 -16.35 2.11
N THR A 33 0.52 -17.36 2.37
CA THR A 33 -0.79 -17.56 1.75
C THR A 33 -1.86 -17.83 2.80
N GLY A 34 -3.08 -18.04 2.35
CA GLY A 34 -4.25 -18.30 3.20
C GLY A 34 -5.49 -17.61 2.65
N GLU A 35 -6.62 -17.90 3.24
CA GLU A 35 -7.92 -17.37 2.84
C GLU A 35 -8.00 -15.84 3.01
N PRO A 36 -8.96 -15.16 2.33
CA PRO A 36 -9.25 -13.76 2.58
C PRO A 36 -9.61 -13.54 4.05
N GLY A 37 -8.89 -12.63 4.74
CA GLY A 37 -9.11 -12.38 6.16
C GLY A 37 -8.19 -13.15 7.11
N ALA A 38 -7.37 -14.09 6.63
CA ALA A 38 -6.43 -14.86 7.47
C ALA A 38 -5.28 -14.04 8.09
N GLY A 39 -5.25 -12.72 7.90
CA GLY A 39 -4.26 -11.86 8.56
C GLY A 39 -2.92 -11.71 7.82
N LYS A 40 -2.80 -12.11 6.55
CA LYS A 40 -1.56 -11.96 5.75
C LYS A 40 -0.96 -10.56 5.85
N THR A 41 -1.77 -9.53 5.67
CA THR A 41 -1.34 -8.13 5.75
C THR A 41 -0.88 -7.75 7.17
N TYR A 42 -1.49 -8.31 8.20
CA TYR A 42 -1.07 -8.09 9.59
C TYR A 42 0.34 -8.65 9.82
N VAL A 43 0.59 -9.90 9.47
CA VAL A 43 1.90 -10.55 9.61
C VAL A 43 2.99 -9.76 8.88
N ILE A 44 2.72 -9.35 7.63
CA ILE A 44 3.69 -8.57 6.85
C ILE A 44 3.96 -7.20 7.44
N ASN A 45 2.95 -6.53 8.00
CA ASN A 45 3.14 -5.25 8.67
C ASN A 45 4.04 -5.39 9.90
N GLN A 46 3.84 -6.44 10.70
CA GLN A 46 4.72 -6.76 11.83
C GLN A 46 6.15 -7.04 11.35
N TYR A 47 6.29 -7.85 10.30
CA TYR A 47 7.60 -8.19 9.76
C TYR A 47 8.37 -6.98 9.22
N VAL A 48 7.70 -6.11 8.44
CA VAL A 48 8.35 -4.89 7.94
C VAL A 48 8.74 -3.95 9.08
N ALA A 49 7.89 -3.79 10.10
CA ALA A 49 8.23 -2.98 11.28
C ALA A 49 9.46 -3.53 12.01
N TRP A 50 9.56 -4.85 12.14
CA TRP A 50 10.73 -5.50 12.73
C TRP A 50 12.00 -5.27 11.89
N LEU A 51 11.93 -5.39 10.56
CA LEU A 51 13.06 -5.11 9.67
C LEU A 51 13.52 -3.66 9.76
N GLU A 52 12.59 -2.71 9.78
CA GLU A 52 12.88 -1.28 9.91
C GLU A 52 13.52 -0.98 11.27
N ALA A 53 13.01 -1.56 12.36
CA ALA A 53 13.61 -1.43 13.69
C ALA A 53 15.01 -2.04 13.75
N ALA A 54 15.27 -3.11 12.99
CA ALA A 54 16.60 -3.71 12.83
C ALA A 54 17.55 -2.87 11.97
N GLY A 55 17.07 -1.82 11.31
CA GLY A 55 17.85 -0.99 10.36
C GLY A 55 18.06 -1.65 9.00
N LEU A 56 17.25 -2.65 8.63
CA LEU A 56 17.32 -3.35 7.35
C LEU A 56 16.46 -2.68 6.29
N ASN A 57 16.94 -2.68 5.04
CA ASN A 57 16.21 -2.09 3.92
C ASN A 57 15.30 -3.12 3.29
N VAL A 58 14.00 -2.90 3.38
CA VAL A 58 12.97 -3.72 2.76
C VAL A 58 12.42 -3.04 1.50
N ALA A 59 12.31 -3.81 0.42
CA ALA A 59 11.61 -3.40 -0.79
C ALA A 59 10.19 -3.99 -0.77
N VAL A 60 9.19 -3.17 -0.46
CA VAL A 60 7.78 -3.59 -0.50
C VAL A 60 7.23 -3.30 -1.88
N THR A 61 6.84 -4.35 -2.60
CA THR A 61 6.34 -4.26 -3.97
C THR A 61 5.03 -5.04 -4.13
N ALA A 62 4.31 -4.79 -5.22
CA ALA A 62 3.12 -5.57 -5.57
C ALA A 62 3.07 -5.89 -7.07
N SER A 63 2.28 -6.87 -7.45
CA SER A 63 2.06 -7.26 -8.84
C SER A 63 1.33 -6.18 -9.65
N THR A 64 0.39 -5.45 -9.03
CA THR A 64 -0.45 -4.44 -9.67
C THR A 64 -0.25 -3.05 -9.07
N GLY A 65 -0.60 -2.01 -9.85
CA GLY A 65 -0.53 -0.63 -9.38
C GLY A 65 -1.49 -0.32 -8.23
N ILE A 66 -2.68 -0.92 -8.25
CA ILE A 66 -3.67 -0.75 -7.18
C ILE A 66 -3.11 -1.32 -5.86
N ALA A 67 -2.64 -2.56 -5.87
CA ALA A 67 -2.04 -3.18 -4.70
C ALA A 67 -0.80 -2.39 -4.22
N ALA A 68 0.07 -1.95 -5.14
CA ALA A 68 1.22 -1.12 -4.81
C ALA A 68 0.83 0.20 -4.11
N THR A 69 -0.26 0.82 -4.53
CA THR A 69 -0.78 2.06 -3.90
C THR A 69 -1.28 1.80 -2.48
N HIS A 70 -1.90 0.64 -2.23
CA HIS A 70 -2.38 0.26 -0.89
C HIS A 70 -1.26 0.06 0.13
N ILE A 71 -0.14 -0.51 -0.31
CA ILE A 71 1.02 -0.77 0.55
C ILE A 71 2.01 0.39 0.61
N GLY A 72 1.72 1.52 -0.05
CA GLY A 72 2.62 2.68 -0.14
C GLY A 72 3.95 2.39 -0.86
N GLY A 73 3.97 1.33 -1.69
CA GLY A 73 5.12 0.87 -2.45
C GLY A 73 5.02 1.17 -3.94
N MET A 74 5.76 0.41 -4.73
CA MET A 74 5.68 0.45 -6.19
C MET A 74 5.45 -0.95 -6.76
N THR A 75 5.05 -1.02 -8.04
CA THR A 75 4.91 -2.34 -8.67
C THR A 75 6.29 -3.00 -8.83
N ILE A 76 6.31 -4.33 -8.75
CA ILE A 76 7.53 -5.11 -9.02
C ILE A 76 8.11 -4.81 -10.42
N HIS A 77 7.23 -4.51 -11.39
CA HIS A 77 7.61 -4.11 -12.75
C HIS A 77 8.43 -2.80 -12.77
N SER A 78 8.00 -1.80 -11.99
CA SER A 78 8.73 -0.54 -11.85
C SER A 78 9.97 -0.70 -11.01
N TRP A 79 9.88 -1.45 -9.91
CA TRP A 79 10.99 -1.65 -8.98
C TRP A 79 12.16 -2.38 -9.60
N SER A 80 11.92 -3.46 -10.34
CA SER A 80 12.97 -4.23 -11.04
C SER A 80 13.46 -3.55 -12.33
N GLY A 81 12.65 -2.63 -12.88
CA GLY A 81 12.92 -1.99 -14.16
C GLY A 81 12.51 -2.83 -15.38
N VAL A 82 11.89 -3.99 -15.18
CA VAL A 82 11.40 -4.84 -16.28
C VAL A 82 10.31 -4.11 -17.11
N GLY A 83 9.51 -3.23 -16.47
CA GLY A 83 8.44 -2.49 -17.13
C GLY A 83 7.35 -3.41 -17.68
N ILE A 84 6.84 -3.10 -18.88
CA ILE A 84 5.75 -3.84 -19.55
C ILE A 84 6.24 -4.90 -20.54
N LYS A 85 7.48 -5.39 -20.36
CA LYS A 85 8.10 -6.36 -21.26
C LYS A 85 7.55 -7.76 -21.03
N ASP A 86 7.32 -8.50 -22.11
CA ASP A 86 6.91 -9.91 -22.07
C ASP A 86 8.12 -10.86 -22.10
N THR A 87 9.27 -10.36 -22.59
CA THR A 87 10.55 -11.08 -22.64
C THR A 87 11.71 -10.15 -22.34
N LEU A 88 12.84 -10.68 -21.91
CA LEU A 88 14.05 -9.94 -21.58
C LEU A 88 15.18 -10.34 -22.52
N SER A 89 15.46 -9.52 -23.53
CA SER A 89 16.64 -9.72 -24.39
C SER A 89 17.93 -9.34 -23.64
N PRO A 90 19.12 -9.82 -24.09
CA PRO A 90 20.40 -9.36 -23.53
C PRO A 90 20.56 -7.84 -23.54
N GLN A 91 20.14 -7.19 -24.63
CA GLN A 91 20.18 -5.72 -24.78
C GLN A 91 19.27 -5.02 -23.76
N ASP A 92 18.06 -5.56 -23.53
CA ASP A 92 17.16 -5.04 -22.50
C ASP A 92 17.79 -5.13 -21.10
N LEU A 93 18.42 -6.24 -20.80
CA LEU A 93 19.12 -6.47 -19.54
C LEU A 93 20.24 -5.44 -19.35
N ASP A 94 21.09 -5.24 -20.38
CA ASP A 94 22.17 -4.23 -20.35
C ASP A 94 21.63 -2.82 -20.09
N VAL A 95 20.53 -2.44 -20.73
CA VAL A 95 19.87 -1.16 -20.51
C VAL A 95 19.34 -1.03 -19.08
N ILE A 96 18.74 -2.08 -18.52
CA ILE A 96 18.20 -2.05 -17.15
C ILE A 96 19.33 -1.92 -16.13
N VAL A 97 20.38 -2.74 -16.26
CA VAL A 97 21.52 -2.74 -15.33
C VAL A 97 22.44 -1.52 -15.47
N SER A 98 22.30 -0.74 -16.55
CA SER A 98 22.97 0.56 -16.68
C SER A 98 22.24 1.71 -15.95
N ARG A 99 20.99 1.51 -15.51
CA ARG A 99 20.22 2.52 -14.79
C ARG A 99 20.64 2.59 -13.34
N GLU A 100 21.40 3.59 -12.98
CA GLU A 100 21.98 3.78 -11.63
C GLU A 100 20.95 3.62 -10.51
N LYS A 101 19.75 4.21 -10.65
CA LYS A 101 18.67 4.13 -9.66
C LYS A 101 18.20 2.70 -9.40
N ILE A 102 18.04 1.88 -10.48
CA ILE A 102 17.62 0.49 -10.36
C ILE A 102 18.70 -0.33 -9.65
N VAL A 103 19.95 -0.15 -10.08
CA VAL A 103 21.11 -0.83 -9.49
C VAL A 103 21.27 -0.50 -8.01
N LYS A 104 21.17 0.78 -7.65
CA LYS A 104 21.32 1.24 -6.27
C LYS A 104 20.26 0.64 -5.35
N ARG A 105 18.97 0.69 -5.74
CA ARG A 105 17.89 0.12 -4.90
C ARG A 105 17.95 -1.40 -4.82
N ALA A 106 18.27 -2.11 -5.92
CA ALA A 106 18.40 -3.56 -5.94
C ALA A 106 19.58 -4.05 -5.08
N LYS A 107 20.71 -3.29 -5.05
CA LYS A 107 21.86 -3.61 -4.18
C LYS A 107 21.59 -3.30 -2.71
N ARG A 108 20.78 -2.28 -2.42
CA ARG A 108 20.47 -1.85 -1.05
C ARG A 108 19.45 -2.76 -0.37
N ALA A 109 18.49 -3.32 -1.12
CA ALA A 109 17.47 -4.18 -0.56
C ALA A 109 18.04 -5.47 0.01
N GLN A 110 17.72 -5.77 1.27
CA GLN A 110 18.02 -7.06 1.93
C GLN A 110 16.82 -8.01 1.87
N VAL A 111 15.61 -7.46 1.82
CA VAL A 111 14.36 -8.20 1.69
C VAL A 111 13.53 -7.63 0.55
N LEU A 112 12.99 -8.49 -0.30
CA LEU A 112 12.03 -8.15 -1.34
C LEU A 112 10.67 -8.79 -1.02
N ILE A 113 9.67 -7.98 -0.80
CA ILE A 113 8.28 -8.41 -0.61
C ILE A 113 7.51 -8.18 -1.90
N ILE A 114 6.80 -9.20 -2.38
CA ILE A 114 5.95 -9.15 -3.58
C ILE A 114 4.52 -9.50 -3.17
N ASP A 115 3.69 -8.49 -3.02
CA ASP A 115 2.27 -8.67 -2.68
C ASP A 115 1.41 -8.97 -3.91
N GLU A 116 0.26 -9.61 -3.68
CA GLU A 116 -0.69 -10.06 -4.71
C GLU A 116 -0.01 -10.90 -5.81
N ILE A 117 0.83 -11.87 -5.38
CA ILE A 117 1.62 -12.71 -6.29
C ILE A 117 0.78 -13.51 -7.28
N SER A 118 -0.50 -13.78 -6.97
CA SER A 118 -1.44 -14.51 -7.84
C SER A 118 -1.62 -13.83 -9.20
N MET A 119 -1.51 -12.50 -9.25
CA MET A 119 -1.67 -11.70 -10.47
C MET A 119 -0.35 -11.48 -11.21
N LEU A 120 0.78 -12.01 -10.73
CA LEU A 120 2.07 -11.88 -11.38
C LEU A 120 2.33 -13.08 -12.31
N ASP A 121 2.55 -12.80 -13.60
CA ASP A 121 2.94 -13.83 -14.56
C ASP A 121 4.34 -14.41 -14.21
N GLY A 122 4.47 -15.73 -14.26
CA GLY A 122 5.72 -16.44 -13.98
C GLY A 122 6.89 -16.01 -14.87
N LYS A 123 6.60 -15.58 -16.11
CA LYS A 123 7.61 -15.01 -17.02
C LYS A 123 8.20 -13.72 -16.44
N VAL A 124 7.37 -12.88 -15.81
CA VAL A 124 7.84 -11.65 -15.17
C VAL A 124 8.70 -11.98 -13.97
N LEU A 125 8.30 -12.96 -13.15
CA LEU A 125 9.11 -13.40 -12.01
C LEU A 125 10.49 -13.92 -12.45
N ASN A 126 10.57 -14.68 -13.54
CA ASN A 126 11.84 -15.11 -14.14
C ASN A 126 12.71 -13.93 -14.60
N MET A 127 12.09 -12.91 -15.21
CA MET A 127 12.81 -11.71 -15.62
C MET A 127 13.37 -10.92 -14.43
N VAL A 128 12.61 -10.81 -13.34
CA VAL A 128 13.04 -10.14 -12.10
C VAL A 128 14.23 -10.88 -11.47
N ASP A 129 14.14 -12.21 -11.36
CA ASP A 129 15.26 -13.05 -10.88
C ASP A 129 16.54 -12.80 -11.68
N LYS A 130 16.44 -12.84 -13.02
CA LYS A 130 17.58 -12.61 -13.91
C LYS A 130 18.20 -11.22 -13.74
N ILE A 131 17.37 -10.19 -13.61
CA ILE A 131 17.83 -8.81 -13.38
C ILE A 131 18.59 -8.72 -12.05
N LEU A 132 18.04 -9.28 -10.98
CA LEU A 132 18.64 -9.21 -9.65
C LEU A 132 19.95 -10.02 -9.58
N LYS A 133 20.01 -11.21 -10.16
CA LYS A 133 21.25 -11.99 -10.29
C LYS A 133 22.35 -11.18 -10.98
N THR A 134 22.01 -10.53 -12.09
CA THR A 134 22.96 -9.70 -12.85
C THR A 134 23.44 -8.48 -12.05
N ILE A 135 22.53 -7.73 -11.40
CA ILE A 135 22.88 -6.53 -10.62
C ILE A 135 23.73 -6.89 -9.40
N ARG A 136 23.38 -7.97 -8.71
CA ARG A 136 24.05 -8.39 -7.48
C ARG A 136 25.26 -9.30 -7.71
N GLN A 137 25.47 -9.70 -8.97
CA GLN A 137 26.59 -10.59 -9.38
C GLN A 137 26.60 -11.89 -8.57
N SER A 138 25.42 -12.49 -8.41
CA SER A 138 25.21 -13.75 -7.69
C SER A 138 24.28 -14.65 -8.49
N GLU A 139 24.60 -15.94 -8.56
CA GLU A 139 23.76 -16.96 -9.21
C GLU A 139 22.65 -17.50 -8.29
N GLU A 140 22.65 -17.12 -7.02
CA GLU A 140 21.59 -17.46 -6.09
C GLU A 140 20.26 -16.85 -6.53
N ALA A 141 19.15 -17.50 -6.20
CA ALA A 141 17.82 -16.99 -6.53
C ALA A 141 17.68 -15.52 -6.09
N PHE A 142 17.20 -14.68 -7.00
CA PHE A 142 17.07 -13.23 -6.83
C PHE A 142 18.35 -12.51 -6.37
N GLY A 143 19.51 -13.07 -6.69
CA GLY A 143 20.81 -12.51 -6.29
C GLY A 143 21.08 -12.62 -4.78
N GLY A 144 20.50 -13.61 -4.10
CA GLY A 144 20.72 -13.91 -2.68
C GLY A 144 20.04 -12.98 -1.69
N ILE A 145 19.02 -12.21 -2.11
CA ILE A 145 18.16 -11.50 -1.16
C ILE A 145 17.00 -12.39 -0.71
N GLN A 146 16.53 -12.18 0.51
CA GLN A 146 15.31 -12.84 0.95
C GLN A 146 14.12 -12.36 0.12
N VAL A 147 13.29 -13.28 -0.36
CA VAL A 147 12.06 -12.97 -1.11
C VAL A 147 10.85 -13.49 -0.34
N VAL A 148 9.89 -12.61 -0.11
CA VAL A 148 8.60 -12.92 0.51
C VAL A 148 7.50 -12.67 -0.51
N CYS A 149 6.89 -13.75 -0.99
CA CYS A 149 5.73 -13.70 -1.87
C CYS A 149 4.46 -13.77 -1.03
N ILE A 150 3.47 -12.93 -1.32
CA ILE A 150 2.20 -12.89 -0.59
C ILE A 150 1.04 -12.98 -1.57
N GLY A 151 0.03 -13.75 -1.25
CA GLY A 151 -1.19 -13.81 -2.06
C GLY A 151 -1.98 -15.09 -1.88
N ASP A 152 -3.03 -15.21 -2.67
CA ASP A 152 -3.93 -16.35 -2.70
C ASP A 152 -4.18 -16.70 -4.17
N PHE A 153 -3.68 -17.83 -4.64
CA PHE A 153 -3.82 -18.23 -6.04
C PHE A 153 -5.26 -18.59 -6.45
N PHE A 154 -6.17 -18.75 -5.52
CA PHE A 154 -7.60 -18.86 -5.83
C PHE A 154 -8.24 -17.53 -6.23
N GLN A 155 -7.54 -16.41 -5.96
CA GLN A 155 -7.97 -15.09 -6.41
C GLN A 155 -7.64 -14.90 -7.89
N LEU A 156 -7.63 -13.63 -8.35
CA LEU A 156 -7.48 -13.35 -9.77
C LEU A 156 -6.11 -13.80 -10.30
N PRO A 157 -6.11 -14.53 -11.43
CA PRO A 157 -4.87 -14.93 -12.09
C PRO A 157 -4.21 -13.75 -12.83
N PRO A 158 -2.98 -13.94 -13.36
CA PRO A 158 -2.34 -12.96 -14.22
C PRO A 158 -3.21 -12.61 -15.45
N VAL A 159 -3.22 -11.33 -15.82
CA VAL A 159 -3.89 -10.88 -17.04
C VAL A 159 -2.98 -11.17 -18.23
N THR A 160 -3.38 -12.11 -19.08
CA THR A 160 -2.65 -12.46 -20.31
C THR A 160 -3.27 -11.79 -21.54
N ARG A 161 -2.45 -11.53 -22.56
CA ARG A 161 -2.95 -11.10 -23.87
C ARG A 161 -3.62 -12.26 -24.59
N GLN A 162 -4.55 -11.94 -25.48
CA GLN A 162 -5.25 -12.97 -26.24
C GLN A 162 -4.24 -13.79 -27.08
N GLY A 163 -4.22 -15.10 -26.85
CA GLY A 163 -3.29 -16.02 -27.52
C GLY A 163 -2.04 -16.41 -26.71
N ASP A 164 -1.75 -15.75 -25.59
CA ASP A 164 -0.64 -16.12 -24.72
C ASP A 164 -1.05 -17.23 -23.74
N VAL A 165 -0.08 -18.11 -23.44
CA VAL A 165 -0.24 -19.10 -22.37
C VAL A 165 0.07 -18.44 -21.04
N MET A 166 -0.92 -18.40 -20.16
CA MET A 166 -0.77 -17.92 -18.78
C MET A 166 0.14 -18.86 -18.00
N GLN A 167 1.05 -18.29 -17.22
CA GLN A 167 1.91 -19.00 -16.31
C GLN A 167 1.79 -18.43 -14.90
N TYR A 168 1.28 -19.24 -13.97
CA TYR A 168 1.30 -18.85 -12.56
C TYR A 168 2.73 -18.68 -12.04
N ALA A 169 2.94 -17.79 -11.08
CA ALA A 169 4.25 -17.53 -10.48
C ALA A 169 4.89 -18.81 -9.93
N PHE A 170 4.12 -19.69 -9.29
CA PHE A 170 4.63 -20.96 -8.74
C PHE A 170 5.09 -21.98 -9.79
N MET A 171 4.80 -21.75 -11.07
CA MET A 171 5.28 -22.59 -12.19
C MET A 171 6.58 -22.08 -12.80
N SER A 172 7.07 -20.93 -12.36
CA SER A 172 8.26 -20.30 -12.93
C SER A 172 9.56 -20.97 -12.44
N GLU A 173 10.60 -20.90 -13.26
CA GLU A 173 11.95 -21.36 -12.89
C GLU A 173 12.48 -20.59 -11.67
N ALA A 174 12.19 -19.29 -11.59
CA ALA A 174 12.55 -18.44 -10.47
C ALA A 174 11.93 -18.93 -9.16
N TRP A 175 10.65 -19.31 -9.16
CA TRP A 175 9.98 -19.87 -7.99
C TRP A 175 10.59 -21.20 -7.58
N LEU A 176 10.83 -22.09 -8.55
CA LEU A 176 11.45 -23.38 -8.27
C LEU A 176 12.87 -23.25 -7.72
N ALA A 177 13.63 -22.26 -8.20
CA ALA A 177 14.96 -21.94 -7.67
C ALA A 177 14.91 -21.29 -6.28
N LEU A 178 13.89 -20.48 -6.03
CA LEU A 178 13.67 -19.78 -4.74
C LEU A 178 13.38 -20.74 -3.59
N LYS A 179 12.65 -21.84 -3.85
CA LYS A 179 12.22 -22.85 -2.87
C LYS A 179 11.64 -22.22 -1.61
N PRO A 180 10.59 -21.40 -1.70
CA PRO A 180 10.05 -20.71 -0.53
C PRO A 180 9.46 -21.69 0.46
N LEU A 181 9.65 -21.47 1.75
CA LEU A 181 8.84 -22.10 2.80
C LEU A 181 7.41 -21.61 2.66
N ILE A 182 6.47 -22.53 2.79
CA ILE A 182 5.06 -22.18 2.64
C ILE A 182 4.47 -21.94 4.02
N CYS A 183 3.94 -20.74 4.22
CA CYS A 183 3.22 -20.35 5.42
C CYS A 183 1.74 -20.14 5.08
N TYR A 184 0.94 -21.18 5.26
CA TYR A 184 -0.49 -21.16 4.99
C TYR A 184 -1.25 -20.79 6.26
N LEU A 185 -1.72 -19.54 6.34
CA LEU A 185 -2.50 -19.05 7.48
C LEU A 185 -3.93 -19.56 7.39
N SER A 186 -4.44 -20.09 8.48
CA SER A 186 -5.80 -20.62 8.57
C SER A 186 -6.67 -19.90 9.60
N GLU A 187 -6.10 -19.02 10.41
CA GLU A 187 -6.87 -18.21 11.34
C GLU A 187 -7.80 -17.28 10.57
N GLN A 188 -9.09 -17.35 10.87
CA GLN A 188 -10.09 -16.49 10.22
C GLN A 188 -10.53 -15.40 11.20
N HIS A 189 -10.36 -14.14 10.80
CA HIS A 189 -10.69 -12.97 11.62
C HIS A 189 -11.76 -12.08 10.97
N ARG A 190 -12.27 -12.44 9.79
CA ARG A 190 -13.13 -11.54 8.99
C ARG A 190 -14.58 -11.98 8.92
N GLN A 191 -14.87 -13.28 8.97
CA GLN A 191 -16.18 -13.83 8.74
C GLN A 191 -16.60 -14.67 9.93
N GLU A 192 -17.77 -14.38 10.49
CA GLU A 192 -18.37 -15.12 11.62
C GLU A 192 -19.46 -16.10 11.14
N ASP A 193 -19.80 -16.08 9.85
CA ASP A 193 -20.86 -16.89 9.25
C ASP A 193 -20.32 -18.24 8.76
N GLU A 194 -20.56 -19.29 9.53
CA GLU A 194 -20.07 -20.65 9.26
C GLU A 194 -20.57 -21.22 7.91
N LEU A 195 -21.79 -20.89 7.49
CA LEU A 195 -22.36 -21.36 6.21
C LEU A 195 -21.64 -20.69 5.04
N PHE A 196 -21.35 -19.40 5.18
CA PHE A 196 -20.64 -18.66 4.16
C PHE A 196 -19.17 -19.11 4.04
N LEU A 197 -18.53 -19.39 5.17
CA LEU A 197 -17.19 -19.96 5.20
C LEU A 197 -17.15 -21.33 4.54
N SER A 198 -18.14 -22.19 4.81
CA SER A 198 -18.26 -23.49 4.16
C SER A 198 -18.39 -23.37 2.65
N LEU A 199 -19.23 -22.44 2.15
CA LEU A 199 -19.36 -22.15 0.71
C LEU A 199 -18.03 -21.72 0.10
N LEU A 200 -17.32 -20.76 0.71
CA LEU A 200 -16.03 -20.30 0.21
C LEU A 200 -14.97 -21.41 0.22
N GLY A 201 -14.97 -22.26 1.25
CA GLY A 201 -14.12 -23.44 1.33
C GLY A 201 -14.42 -24.45 0.22
N SER A 202 -15.70 -24.74 -0.05
CA SER A 202 -16.12 -25.65 -1.12
C SER A 202 -15.77 -25.15 -2.52
N ILE A 203 -15.77 -23.81 -2.73
CA ILE A 203 -15.26 -23.21 -3.98
C ILE A 203 -13.77 -23.50 -4.12
N ARG A 204 -12.97 -23.38 -3.05
CA ARG A 204 -11.51 -23.62 -3.08
C ARG A 204 -11.17 -25.08 -3.34
N THR A 205 -11.92 -26.01 -2.75
CA THR A 205 -11.69 -27.45 -2.98
C THR A 205 -12.25 -27.92 -4.35
N GLY A 206 -13.08 -27.11 -5.00
CA GLY A 206 -13.80 -27.48 -6.21
C GLY A 206 -14.96 -28.46 -5.94
N GLU A 207 -15.35 -28.61 -4.68
CA GLU A 207 -16.41 -29.54 -4.22
C GLU A 207 -17.74 -28.77 -4.06
N ILE A 208 -18.22 -28.16 -5.16
CA ILE A 208 -19.49 -27.45 -5.17
C ILE A 208 -20.63 -28.44 -5.35
N GLU A 209 -21.52 -28.51 -4.36
CA GLU A 209 -22.72 -29.34 -4.31
C GLU A 209 -23.97 -28.50 -4.60
N GLU A 210 -25.11 -29.19 -4.80
CA GLU A 210 -26.40 -28.55 -5.13
C GLU A 210 -26.88 -27.61 -4.01
N ASP A 211 -26.60 -27.96 -2.77
CA ASP A 211 -26.93 -27.13 -1.59
C ASP A 211 -26.25 -25.76 -1.63
N HIS A 212 -25.03 -25.68 -2.16
CA HIS A 212 -24.32 -24.42 -2.32
C HIS A 212 -24.98 -23.50 -3.37
N TYR A 213 -25.47 -24.07 -4.46
CA TYR A 213 -26.25 -23.31 -5.45
C TYR A 213 -27.59 -22.87 -4.87
N THR A 214 -28.25 -23.71 -4.09
CA THR A 214 -29.50 -23.37 -3.40
C THR A 214 -29.29 -22.21 -2.44
N LEU A 215 -28.23 -22.26 -1.62
CA LEU A 215 -27.86 -21.19 -0.71
C LEU A 215 -27.67 -19.85 -1.43
N LEU A 216 -26.99 -19.85 -2.59
CA LEU A 216 -26.80 -18.63 -3.39
C LEU A 216 -28.08 -18.18 -4.11
N GLN A 217 -29.00 -19.11 -4.47
CA GLN A 217 -30.28 -18.76 -5.04
C GLN A 217 -31.20 -18.09 -4.02
N GLU A 218 -31.16 -18.51 -2.76
CA GLU A 218 -31.87 -17.83 -1.67
C GLU A 218 -31.44 -16.37 -1.48
N GLN A 219 -30.22 -16.03 -1.88
CA GLN A 219 -29.71 -14.66 -1.82
C GLN A 219 -30.18 -13.77 -2.99
N VAL A 220 -30.96 -14.26 -3.95
CA VAL A 220 -31.44 -13.46 -5.10
C VAL A 220 -32.53 -12.48 -4.69
N ASP A 221 -33.44 -12.88 -3.77
CA ASP A 221 -34.61 -12.09 -3.38
C ASP A 221 -34.45 -11.33 -2.07
N ILE A 222 -33.24 -11.26 -1.49
CA ILE A 222 -33.01 -10.52 -0.27
C ILE A 222 -33.13 -9.01 -0.51
N GLY A 223 -33.89 -8.33 0.36
CA GLY A 223 -33.99 -6.88 0.44
C GLY A 223 -33.12 -6.35 1.58
N TYR A 224 -32.50 -5.20 1.38
CA TYR A 224 -31.78 -4.49 2.44
C TYR A 224 -32.72 -3.47 3.08
N GLU A 225 -32.83 -3.47 4.40
CA GLU A 225 -33.74 -2.54 5.09
C GLU A 225 -33.14 -1.14 5.27
N ASP A 226 -31.82 -1.02 5.51
CA ASP A 226 -31.17 0.26 5.88
C ASP A 226 -29.91 0.63 5.06
N ILE A 227 -29.42 -0.20 4.16
CA ILE A 227 -28.16 0.03 3.43
C ILE A 227 -28.40 -0.12 1.92
N GLU A 228 -28.01 0.88 1.12
CA GLU A 228 -27.91 0.73 -0.33
C GLU A 228 -26.60 -0.02 -0.66
N PRO A 229 -26.68 -1.30 -1.15
CA PRO A 229 -25.49 -2.12 -1.35
C PRO A 229 -24.67 -1.64 -2.55
N THR A 230 -23.35 -1.86 -2.49
CA THR A 230 -22.51 -1.66 -3.66
C THR A 230 -22.68 -2.79 -4.66
N ARG A 231 -22.86 -2.47 -5.95
CA ARG A 231 -22.93 -3.46 -7.02
C ARG A 231 -21.56 -3.87 -7.52
N LEU A 232 -21.27 -5.17 -7.50
CA LEU A 232 -20.05 -5.74 -8.05
C LEU A 232 -20.30 -6.31 -9.44
N TYR A 233 -19.60 -5.74 -10.45
CA TYR A 233 -19.66 -6.18 -11.84
C TYR A 233 -18.33 -6.76 -12.31
N THR A 234 -18.39 -7.62 -13.30
CA THR A 234 -17.19 -8.19 -13.94
C THR A 234 -16.51 -7.21 -14.91
N HIS A 235 -17.22 -6.20 -15.42
CA HIS A 235 -16.75 -5.28 -16.46
C HIS A 235 -16.88 -3.79 -16.05
N ASN A 236 -15.89 -2.96 -16.43
CA ASN A 236 -15.89 -1.51 -16.13
C ASN A 236 -17.06 -0.76 -16.79
N ALA A 237 -17.44 -1.11 -18.01
CA ALA A 237 -18.51 -0.41 -18.73
C ALA A 237 -19.85 -0.43 -17.99
N ASP A 238 -20.17 -1.54 -17.33
CA ASP A 238 -21.40 -1.68 -16.54
C ASP A 238 -21.34 -0.77 -15.30
N VAL A 239 -20.17 -0.67 -14.65
CA VAL A 239 -19.92 0.19 -13.48
C VAL A 239 -20.08 1.67 -13.80
N ASP A 240 -19.46 2.14 -14.88
CA ASP A 240 -19.48 3.56 -15.24
C ASP A 240 -20.91 3.99 -15.64
N ALA A 241 -21.66 3.12 -16.32
CA ALA A 241 -23.06 3.38 -16.67
C ALA A 241 -23.94 3.53 -15.42
N VAL A 242 -23.86 2.59 -14.48
CA VAL A 242 -24.65 2.61 -13.24
C VAL A 242 -24.33 3.86 -12.40
N ASN A 243 -23.05 4.13 -12.14
CA ASN A 243 -22.65 5.28 -11.33
C ASN A 243 -23.07 6.61 -11.97
N SER A 244 -22.93 6.76 -13.30
CA SER A 244 -23.32 7.96 -14.03
C SER A 244 -24.84 8.16 -14.02
N GLN A 245 -25.60 7.10 -14.22
CA GLN A 245 -27.05 7.14 -14.19
C GLN A 245 -27.55 7.56 -12.80
N LYS A 246 -27.13 6.86 -11.75
CA LYS A 246 -27.51 7.15 -10.36
C LYS A 246 -27.17 8.58 -9.95
N LEU A 247 -25.96 9.06 -10.28
CA LEU A 247 -25.57 10.44 -10.02
C LEU A 247 -26.45 11.46 -10.75
N SER A 248 -26.88 11.15 -12.00
CA SER A 248 -27.73 12.04 -12.79
C SER A 248 -29.15 12.17 -12.21
N GLU A 249 -29.66 11.14 -11.54
CA GLU A 249 -30.98 11.08 -10.92
C GLU A 249 -31.07 11.96 -9.65
N LEU A 250 -29.94 12.30 -9.00
CA LEU A 250 -29.92 13.17 -7.84
C LEU A 250 -30.20 14.63 -8.21
N PRO A 251 -31.10 15.32 -7.50
CA PRO A 251 -31.53 16.68 -7.85
C PRO A 251 -30.55 17.78 -7.43
N SER A 252 -29.65 17.50 -6.50
CA SER A 252 -28.73 18.47 -5.91
C SER A 252 -27.65 18.97 -6.90
N PRO A 253 -27.07 20.17 -6.69
CA PRO A 253 -25.99 20.69 -7.53
C PRO A 253 -24.76 19.78 -7.54
N ALA A 254 -24.07 19.72 -8.67
CA ALA A 254 -22.86 18.91 -8.83
C ALA A 254 -21.61 19.69 -8.40
N HIS A 255 -20.80 19.10 -7.53
CA HIS A 255 -19.47 19.55 -7.14
C HIS A 255 -18.42 18.74 -7.90
N LYS A 256 -17.40 19.42 -8.46
CA LYS A 256 -16.36 18.79 -9.30
C LYS A 256 -15.00 18.97 -8.66
N TYR A 257 -14.25 17.88 -8.56
CA TYR A 257 -12.90 17.84 -7.99
C TYR A 257 -11.96 17.25 -9.03
N GLN A 258 -11.02 18.06 -9.50
CA GLN A 258 -9.99 17.65 -10.45
C GLN A 258 -8.77 17.20 -9.66
N MET A 259 -8.23 16.04 -10.01
CA MET A 259 -6.98 15.55 -9.46
C MET A 259 -5.83 16.45 -9.87
N GLU A 260 -5.00 16.84 -8.93
CA GLU A 260 -3.80 17.62 -9.17
C GLU A 260 -2.56 16.71 -9.13
N GLY A 261 -1.58 16.98 -9.98
CA GLY A 261 -0.36 16.18 -10.06
C GLY A 261 0.90 17.04 -10.04
N LYS A 262 1.90 16.61 -9.26
CA LYS A 262 3.23 17.24 -9.17
C LYS A 262 4.33 16.21 -9.45
N GLY A 263 5.35 16.56 -10.22
CA GLY A 263 6.51 15.69 -10.52
C GLY A 263 6.63 15.25 -11.97
N GLY A 264 7.27 14.11 -12.22
CA GLY A 264 7.51 13.59 -13.56
C GLY A 264 6.23 13.10 -14.24
N LYS A 265 5.93 13.60 -15.44
CA LYS A 265 4.68 13.33 -16.19
C LYS A 265 4.34 11.85 -16.27
N HIS A 266 5.29 11.00 -16.64
CA HIS A 266 5.07 9.56 -16.77
C HIS A 266 4.73 8.88 -15.42
N LEU A 267 5.31 9.36 -14.32
CA LEU A 267 4.99 8.87 -12.97
C LEU A 267 3.60 9.32 -12.53
N ILE A 268 3.22 10.57 -12.85
CA ILE A 268 1.86 11.09 -12.60
C ILE A 268 0.83 10.26 -13.38
N GLU A 269 1.04 10.02 -14.68
CA GLU A 269 0.16 9.17 -15.49
C GLU A 269 0.01 7.76 -14.88
N GLY A 270 1.11 7.20 -14.35
CA GLY A 270 1.10 5.95 -13.63
C GLY A 270 0.28 5.99 -12.34
N LEU A 271 0.43 7.04 -11.54
CA LEU A 271 -0.34 7.25 -10.32
C LEU A 271 -1.84 7.41 -10.62
N VAL A 272 -2.20 8.26 -11.58
CA VAL A 272 -3.60 8.50 -11.99
C VAL A 272 -4.26 7.19 -12.44
N LYS A 273 -3.59 6.43 -13.30
CA LYS A 273 -4.11 5.14 -13.80
C LYS A 273 -4.38 4.12 -12.70
N ASN A 274 -3.55 4.11 -11.65
CA ASN A 274 -3.60 3.14 -10.58
C ASN A 274 -4.32 3.65 -9.31
N CYS A 275 -4.69 4.93 -9.27
CA CYS A 275 -5.47 5.49 -8.19
C CYS A 275 -6.93 5.02 -8.28
N LEU A 276 -7.49 4.59 -7.15
CA LEU A 276 -8.90 4.21 -7.09
C LEU A 276 -9.84 5.43 -7.14
N SER A 277 -9.39 6.59 -6.64
CA SER A 277 -10.13 7.86 -6.80
C SER A 277 -10.01 8.34 -8.26
N PRO A 278 -11.12 8.77 -8.89
CA PRO A 278 -11.10 9.17 -10.28
C PRO A 278 -10.37 10.51 -10.50
N GLU A 279 -9.79 10.70 -11.68
CA GLU A 279 -9.12 11.95 -12.07
C GLU A 279 -10.07 13.14 -11.99
N MET A 280 -11.30 12.98 -12.51
CA MET A 280 -12.40 13.91 -12.35
C MET A 280 -13.47 13.26 -11.47
N LEU A 281 -13.59 13.71 -10.23
CA LEU A 281 -14.63 13.26 -9.31
C LEU A 281 -15.79 14.25 -9.32
N VAL A 282 -16.99 13.75 -9.57
CA VAL A 282 -18.22 14.55 -9.52
C VAL A 282 -19.11 14.00 -8.41
N LEU A 283 -19.52 14.85 -7.49
CA LEU A 283 -20.34 14.49 -6.33
C LEU A 283 -21.57 15.38 -6.26
N LYS A 284 -22.61 14.85 -5.66
CA LYS A 284 -23.84 15.57 -5.27
C LYS A 284 -24.20 15.17 -3.84
N GLU A 285 -25.03 15.96 -3.17
CA GLU A 285 -25.68 15.49 -1.94
C GLU A 285 -26.46 14.22 -2.23
N ASP A 286 -26.51 13.30 -1.29
CA ASP A 286 -27.04 11.94 -1.36
C ASP A 286 -26.25 10.98 -2.27
N ALA A 287 -25.11 11.40 -2.82
CA ALA A 287 -24.27 10.48 -3.57
C ALA A 287 -23.69 9.39 -2.67
N MET A 288 -23.84 8.13 -3.10
CA MET A 288 -23.19 7.00 -2.46
C MET A 288 -21.72 6.95 -2.84
N VAL A 289 -20.86 6.91 -1.84
CA VAL A 289 -19.42 6.92 -2.00
C VAL A 289 -18.74 5.84 -1.19
N MET A 290 -17.51 5.53 -1.60
CA MET A 290 -16.61 4.62 -0.90
C MET A 290 -15.27 5.30 -0.71
N PHE A 291 -14.68 5.14 0.48
CA PHE A 291 -13.31 5.56 0.74
C PHE A 291 -12.32 4.65 0.01
N THR A 292 -11.27 5.26 -0.55
CA THR A 292 -10.27 4.59 -1.41
C THR A 292 -8.89 4.51 -0.76
N LYS A 293 -8.79 4.92 0.50
CA LYS A 293 -7.55 4.92 1.29
C LYS A 293 -7.88 4.69 2.76
N ASN A 294 -6.91 4.17 3.52
CA ASN A 294 -7.05 4.02 4.96
C ASN A 294 -6.71 5.34 5.66
N ASN A 295 -7.53 5.75 6.62
CA ASN A 295 -7.26 6.80 7.58
C ASN A 295 -7.93 6.45 8.91
N PHE A 296 -7.19 5.77 9.78
CA PHE A 296 -7.70 5.29 11.07
C PHE A 296 -8.02 6.44 12.03
N GLU A 297 -7.31 7.57 11.96
CA GLU A 297 -7.57 8.74 12.79
C GLU A 297 -8.91 9.39 12.43
N ALA A 298 -9.20 9.52 11.14
CA ALA A 298 -10.49 10.00 10.66
C ALA A 298 -11.59 8.93 10.81
N GLY A 299 -11.24 7.66 11.03
CA GLY A 299 -12.14 6.54 11.28
C GLY A 299 -12.72 5.93 10.02
N TYR A 300 -11.92 5.83 8.94
CA TYR A 300 -12.31 5.10 7.74
C TYR A 300 -11.16 4.25 7.19
N VAL A 301 -11.51 3.22 6.48
CA VAL A 301 -10.57 2.35 5.75
C VAL A 301 -10.98 2.26 4.28
N ASN A 302 -10.08 1.75 3.45
CA ASN A 302 -10.40 1.48 2.05
C ASN A 302 -11.57 0.47 1.97
N GLY A 303 -12.63 0.86 1.26
CA GLY A 303 -13.87 0.09 1.18
C GLY A 303 -14.99 0.57 2.14
N THR A 304 -14.71 1.46 3.10
CA THR A 304 -15.75 2.05 3.95
C THR A 304 -16.77 2.78 3.07
N LEU A 305 -18.03 2.38 3.18
CA LEU A 305 -19.15 2.97 2.46
C LEU A 305 -19.74 4.14 3.23
N GLY A 306 -20.32 5.08 2.50
CA GLY A 306 -21.06 6.20 3.09
C GLY A 306 -21.82 7.01 2.06
N ARG A 307 -22.59 7.98 2.55
CA ARG A 307 -23.40 8.90 1.75
C ARG A 307 -22.94 10.34 1.98
N VAL A 308 -22.85 11.12 0.92
CA VAL A 308 -22.57 12.56 1.04
C VAL A 308 -23.81 13.25 1.62
N VAL A 309 -23.75 13.70 2.87
CA VAL A 309 -24.90 14.35 3.56
C VAL A 309 -24.97 15.84 3.32
N ARG A 310 -23.83 16.50 3.09
CA ARG A 310 -23.71 17.93 2.79
C ARG A 310 -22.32 18.30 2.30
N PHE A 311 -22.18 19.56 1.86
CA PHE A 311 -20.86 20.14 1.56
C PHE A 311 -20.57 21.26 2.57
N LYS A 312 -19.35 21.29 3.11
CA LYS A 312 -18.84 22.29 4.05
C LYS A 312 -17.53 22.85 3.47
N ASP A 313 -17.46 24.16 3.31
CA ASP A 313 -16.31 24.86 2.72
C ASP A 313 -15.85 24.28 1.36
N GLY A 314 -16.81 23.77 0.56
CA GLY A 314 -16.54 23.15 -0.73
C GLY A 314 -16.13 21.68 -0.68
N TYR A 315 -16.00 21.08 0.51
CA TYR A 315 -15.64 19.67 0.70
C TYR A 315 -16.84 18.82 1.15
N PRO A 316 -16.95 17.56 0.75
CA PRO A 316 -18.05 16.70 1.16
C PRO A 316 -17.92 16.25 2.61
N VAL A 317 -19.06 16.21 3.31
CA VAL A 317 -19.20 15.50 4.57
C VAL A 317 -19.92 14.19 4.26
N VAL A 318 -19.30 13.09 4.63
CA VAL A 318 -19.79 11.74 4.36
C VAL A 318 -20.23 11.10 5.67
N GLU A 319 -21.48 10.65 5.72
CA GLU A 319 -22.00 9.80 6.78
C GLU A 319 -21.75 8.34 6.41
N THR A 320 -21.01 7.62 7.25
CA THR A 320 -20.73 6.18 7.06
C THR A 320 -21.96 5.34 7.38
N THR A 321 -21.95 4.07 6.97
CA THR A 321 -23.01 3.09 7.32
C THR A 321 -23.19 2.90 8.84
N GLU A 322 -22.17 3.24 9.63
CA GLU A 322 -22.20 3.22 11.09
C GLU A 322 -22.77 4.53 11.71
N GLY A 323 -23.22 5.47 10.88
CA GLY A 323 -23.75 6.76 11.32
C GLY A 323 -22.70 7.79 11.73
N LYS A 324 -21.42 7.58 11.43
CA LYS A 324 -20.33 8.51 11.71
C LYS A 324 -20.19 9.52 10.58
N GLU A 325 -20.24 10.81 10.88
CA GLU A 325 -19.92 11.86 9.92
C GLU A 325 -18.40 12.09 9.83
N ILE A 326 -17.90 12.18 8.60
CA ILE A 326 -16.48 12.40 8.27
C ILE A 326 -16.37 13.60 7.34
N ASP A 327 -15.64 14.64 7.77
CA ASP A 327 -15.24 15.77 6.92
C ASP A 327 -14.15 15.27 5.97
N VAL A 328 -14.45 15.09 4.68
CA VAL A 328 -13.52 14.52 3.71
C VAL A 328 -12.66 15.61 3.09
N THR A 329 -11.37 15.53 3.31
CA THR A 329 -10.38 16.44 2.74
C THR A 329 -9.54 15.74 1.68
N THR A 330 -8.80 16.50 0.86
CA THR A 330 -7.87 15.94 -0.12
C THR A 330 -6.77 15.13 0.57
N THR A 331 -6.28 14.12 -0.12
CA THR A 331 -5.14 13.31 0.30
C THR A 331 -4.18 13.10 -0.86
N THR A 332 -2.94 12.83 -0.52
CA THR A 332 -1.86 12.69 -1.51
C THR A 332 -1.50 11.21 -1.69
N TRP A 333 -1.34 10.79 -2.95
CA TRP A 333 -0.67 9.54 -3.32
C TRP A 333 0.66 9.86 -3.97
N GLU A 334 1.71 9.16 -3.56
CA GLU A 334 3.07 9.51 -3.92
C GLU A 334 3.84 8.31 -4.48
N VAL A 335 4.79 8.60 -5.34
CA VAL A 335 5.88 7.69 -5.65
C VAL A 335 7.15 8.33 -5.11
N ALA A 336 7.70 7.71 -4.09
CA ALA A 336 8.94 8.15 -3.47
C ALA A 336 10.07 7.14 -3.71
N GLU A 337 11.30 7.63 -3.80
CA GLU A 337 12.51 6.81 -3.90
C GLU A 337 13.60 7.50 -3.05
N ASP A 338 14.24 6.74 -2.17
CA ASP A 338 15.28 7.23 -1.25
C ASP A 338 14.83 8.44 -0.38
N GLY A 339 13.57 8.43 0.07
CA GLY A 339 12.99 9.53 0.85
C GLY A 339 12.66 10.79 0.03
N LYS A 340 12.87 10.76 -1.28
CA LYS A 340 12.52 11.86 -2.19
C LYS A 340 11.26 11.53 -2.96
N ILE A 341 10.26 12.39 -2.87
CA ILE A 341 9.04 12.29 -3.68
C ILE A 341 9.40 12.59 -5.14
N LEU A 342 9.17 11.61 -6.01
CA LEU A 342 9.42 11.74 -7.46
C LEU A 342 8.19 12.25 -8.20
N ALA A 343 7.00 11.87 -7.75
CA ALA A 343 5.73 12.35 -8.23
C ALA A 343 4.66 12.16 -7.15
N SER A 344 3.68 13.03 -7.15
CA SER A 344 2.50 12.93 -6.30
C SER A 344 1.24 13.34 -7.08
N ILE A 345 0.12 12.80 -6.65
CA ILE A 345 -1.22 13.25 -7.05
C ILE A 345 -2.03 13.55 -5.81
N GLU A 346 -2.91 14.53 -5.89
CA GLU A 346 -3.79 14.95 -4.81
C GLU A 346 -5.25 14.88 -5.28
N GLN A 347 -6.12 14.23 -4.50
CA GLN A 347 -7.54 14.09 -4.77
C GLN A 347 -8.29 13.77 -3.48
N LEU A 348 -9.61 13.89 -3.45
CA LEU A 348 -10.44 13.34 -2.38
C LEU A 348 -10.31 11.80 -2.35
N PRO A 349 -10.11 11.18 -1.18
CA PRO A 349 -9.94 9.73 -1.05
C PRO A 349 -11.27 8.98 -1.12
N ILE A 350 -12.14 9.36 -2.05
CA ILE A 350 -13.45 8.76 -2.27
C ILE A 350 -13.76 8.60 -3.75
N ARG A 351 -14.70 7.73 -4.05
CA ARG A 351 -15.28 7.51 -5.38
C ARG A 351 -16.76 7.19 -5.26
N LEU A 352 -17.51 7.32 -6.36
CA LEU A 352 -18.88 6.81 -6.42
C LEU A 352 -18.90 5.29 -6.22
N ALA A 353 -19.86 4.80 -5.45
CA ALA A 353 -19.89 3.44 -4.97
C ALA A 353 -21.23 2.71 -5.14
N TRP A 354 -22.13 3.19 -6.00
CA TRP A 354 -23.27 2.37 -6.39
C TRP A 354 -22.85 1.12 -7.16
N ALA A 355 -21.73 1.21 -7.89
CA ALA A 355 -21.11 0.08 -8.56
C ALA A 355 -19.58 0.16 -8.59
N ILE A 356 -18.91 -1.01 -8.50
CA ILE A 356 -17.46 -1.18 -8.70
C ILE A 356 -17.18 -2.50 -9.44
N THR A 357 -15.99 -2.69 -9.98
CA THR A 357 -15.61 -3.99 -10.55
C THR A 357 -15.03 -4.93 -9.50
N VAL A 358 -15.20 -6.24 -9.72
CA VAL A 358 -14.60 -7.30 -8.89
C VAL A 358 -13.09 -7.13 -8.78
N HIS A 359 -12.39 -6.74 -9.86
CA HIS A 359 -10.94 -6.46 -9.83
C HIS A 359 -10.57 -5.30 -8.89
N LYS A 360 -11.38 -4.24 -8.89
CA LYS A 360 -11.13 -3.06 -8.02
C LYS A 360 -11.57 -3.29 -6.57
N SER A 361 -12.42 -4.29 -6.31
CA SER A 361 -12.81 -4.68 -4.95
C SER A 361 -11.78 -5.58 -4.27
N GLN A 362 -10.75 -6.05 -4.98
CA GLN A 362 -9.70 -6.88 -4.38
C GLN A 362 -9.02 -6.18 -3.20
N GLY A 363 -8.81 -6.90 -2.11
CA GLY A 363 -8.30 -6.33 -0.85
C GLY A 363 -9.31 -5.56 -0.01
N MET A 364 -10.56 -5.33 -0.50
CA MET A 364 -11.62 -4.66 0.25
C MET A 364 -12.48 -5.64 1.06
N SER A 365 -13.19 -5.12 2.06
CA SER A 365 -14.30 -5.79 2.75
C SER A 365 -15.54 -4.93 2.64
N LEU A 366 -16.66 -5.56 2.28
CA LEU A 366 -17.94 -4.90 2.10
C LEU A 366 -18.96 -5.48 3.09
N ASP A 367 -19.72 -4.62 3.75
CA ASP A 367 -20.78 -5.04 4.65
C ASP A 367 -21.99 -5.55 3.84
N ALA A 368 -22.24 -4.94 2.66
CA ALA A 368 -23.31 -5.37 1.74
C ALA A 368 -22.88 -5.21 0.28
N ALA A 369 -23.20 -6.21 -0.56
CA ALA A 369 -22.95 -6.15 -2.00
C ALA A 369 -24.00 -6.88 -2.82
N GLU A 370 -24.43 -6.26 -3.93
CA GLU A 370 -25.15 -6.92 -5.03
C GLU A 370 -24.13 -7.40 -6.07
N ILE A 371 -24.05 -8.71 -6.29
CA ILE A 371 -23.02 -9.32 -7.14
C ILE A 371 -23.63 -9.85 -8.43
N ASP A 372 -23.18 -9.34 -9.59
CA ASP A 372 -23.53 -9.86 -10.90
C ASP A 372 -22.36 -10.64 -11.51
N LEU A 373 -22.49 -11.96 -11.49
CA LEU A 373 -21.54 -12.92 -12.07
C LEU A 373 -22.06 -13.55 -13.36
N SER A 374 -23.13 -13.04 -13.97
CA SER A 374 -23.71 -13.58 -15.21
C SER A 374 -22.73 -13.55 -16.39
N LYS A 375 -21.75 -12.63 -16.36
CA LYS A 375 -20.70 -12.48 -17.36
C LYS A 375 -19.30 -12.87 -16.84
N ALA A 376 -19.22 -13.73 -15.80
CA ALA A 376 -17.94 -14.22 -15.29
C ALA A 376 -17.20 -15.03 -16.37
N PHE A 377 -15.93 -14.69 -16.62
CA PHE A 377 -15.14 -15.26 -17.71
C PHE A 377 -13.75 -15.78 -17.30
N VAL A 378 -13.35 -15.55 -16.04
CA VAL A 378 -12.05 -15.95 -15.50
C VAL A 378 -12.26 -16.81 -14.26
N TYR A 379 -11.47 -17.88 -14.12
CA TYR A 379 -11.41 -18.67 -12.89
C TYR A 379 -11.13 -17.78 -11.66
N GLY A 380 -11.75 -18.12 -10.53
CA GLY A 380 -11.60 -17.40 -9.27
C GLY A 380 -12.36 -16.07 -9.18
N GLN A 381 -12.96 -15.56 -10.27
CA GLN A 381 -13.65 -14.26 -10.27
C GLN A 381 -14.85 -14.25 -9.32
N GLY A 382 -15.63 -15.35 -9.29
CA GLY A 382 -16.73 -15.50 -8.33
C GLY A 382 -16.23 -15.62 -6.90
N TYR A 383 -15.20 -16.42 -6.68
CA TYR A 383 -14.56 -16.53 -5.38
C TYR A 383 -14.10 -15.16 -4.83
N VAL A 384 -13.43 -14.36 -5.68
CA VAL A 384 -13.03 -13.00 -5.28
C VAL A 384 -14.23 -12.13 -4.95
N ALA A 385 -15.28 -12.16 -5.78
CA ALA A 385 -16.46 -11.33 -5.55
C ALA A 385 -17.18 -11.71 -4.24
N LEU A 386 -17.44 -13.00 -4.04
CA LEU A 386 -18.10 -13.50 -2.84
C LEU A 386 -17.25 -13.21 -1.58
N SER A 387 -15.96 -13.48 -1.63
CA SER A 387 -15.06 -13.24 -0.49
C SER A 387 -14.89 -11.75 -0.11
N ARG A 388 -15.50 -10.81 -0.84
CA ARG A 388 -15.53 -9.38 -0.46
C ARG A 388 -16.54 -9.11 0.64
N VAL A 389 -17.62 -9.86 0.69
CA VAL A 389 -18.72 -9.68 1.63
C VAL A 389 -18.40 -10.38 2.96
N ARG A 390 -18.81 -9.78 4.08
CA ARG A 390 -18.52 -10.31 5.42
C ARG A 390 -19.43 -11.47 5.82
N SER A 391 -20.67 -11.48 5.36
CA SER A 391 -21.68 -12.48 5.71
C SER A 391 -22.67 -12.73 4.57
N LEU A 392 -23.42 -13.82 4.63
CA LEU A 392 -24.52 -14.09 3.69
C LEU A 392 -25.62 -13.02 3.74
N GLU A 393 -25.91 -12.47 4.90
CA GLU A 393 -26.90 -11.39 5.05
C GLU A 393 -26.56 -10.15 4.22
N GLY A 394 -25.25 -9.87 4.04
CA GLY A 394 -24.77 -8.78 3.19
C GLY A 394 -24.69 -9.12 1.71
N LEU A 395 -24.99 -10.36 1.30
CA LEU A 395 -24.85 -10.83 -0.06
C LEU A 395 -26.19 -10.85 -0.80
N LYS A 396 -26.25 -10.19 -1.97
CA LYS A 396 -27.32 -10.40 -2.94
C LYS A 396 -26.74 -10.80 -4.30
N VAL A 397 -27.23 -11.87 -4.88
CA VAL A 397 -26.79 -12.36 -6.19
C VAL A 397 -27.77 -11.90 -7.27
N LEU A 398 -27.32 -11.04 -8.19
CA LEU A 398 -28.14 -10.54 -9.31
C LEU A 398 -28.19 -11.52 -10.49
N GLY A 399 -27.12 -12.27 -10.68
CA GLY A 399 -26.99 -13.26 -11.73
C GLY A 399 -25.69 -14.05 -11.60
N MET A 400 -25.69 -15.29 -12.06
CA MET A 400 -24.56 -16.19 -11.95
C MET A 400 -24.40 -17.06 -13.20
N HIS A 401 -23.20 -17.04 -13.78
CA HIS A 401 -22.81 -17.98 -14.81
C HIS A 401 -22.37 -19.31 -14.17
N PRO A 402 -22.64 -20.49 -14.78
CA PRO A 402 -22.20 -21.76 -14.21
C PRO A 402 -20.70 -21.86 -13.86
N ASN A 403 -19.86 -21.16 -14.60
CA ASN A 403 -18.41 -21.14 -14.37
C ASN A 403 -17.98 -20.15 -13.27
N ALA A 404 -18.91 -19.36 -12.72
CA ALA A 404 -18.55 -18.31 -11.75
C ALA A 404 -17.93 -18.85 -10.46
N LEU A 405 -18.37 -20.04 -10.03
CA LEU A 405 -17.83 -20.71 -8.84
C LEU A 405 -16.65 -21.64 -9.13
N GLN A 406 -16.22 -21.71 -10.40
CA GLN A 406 -15.09 -22.56 -10.76
C GLN A 406 -13.76 -21.88 -10.46
N VAL A 407 -12.82 -22.68 -9.99
CA VAL A 407 -11.41 -22.32 -9.78
C VAL A 407 -10.53 -23.20 -10.66
N ASP A 408 -9.31 -22.73 -10.95
CA ASP A 408 -8.42 -23.47 -11.84
C ASP A 408 -7.99 -24.81 -11.19
N PRO A 409 -8.22 -25.96 -11.84
CA PRO A 409 -7.82 -27.28 -11.31
C PRO A 409 -6.32 -27.38 -11.01
N LEU A 410 -5.49 -26.59 -11.68
CA LEU A 410 -4.06 -26.52 -11.40
C LEU A 410 -3.80 -25.85 -10.04
N VAL A 411 -4.56 -24.81 -9.72
CA VAL A 411 -4.46 -24.13 -8.43
C VAL A 411 -4.92 -25.04 -7.29
N ILE A 412 -6.00 -25.81 -7.48
CA ILE A 412 -6.45 -26.81 -6.48
C ILE A 412 -5.32 -27.78 -6.13
N ARG A 413 -4.64 -28.33 -7.15
CA ARG A 413 -3.50 -29.25 -6.94
C ARG A 413 -2.33 -28.58 -6.27
N ALA A 414 -2.03 -27.34 -6.65
CA ALA A 414 -0.95 -26.58 -6.03
C ALA A 414 -1.25 -26.27 -4.56
N ASP A 415 -2.50 -25.90 -4.24
CA ASP A 415 -2.94 -25.60 -2.87
C ASP A 415 -2.80 -26.83 -1.94
N GLN A 416 -3.17 -28.02 -2.44
CA GLN A 416 -2.95 -29.27 -1.67
C GLN A 416 -1.46 -29.42 -1.30
N ARG A 417 -0.56 -29.23 -2.28
CA ARG A 417 0.88 -29.30 -2.02
C ARG A 417 1.38 -28.19 -1.10
N PHE A 418 0.82 -26.98 -1.19
CA PHE A 418 1.16 -25.87 -0.28
C PHE A 418 0.77 -26.20 1.16
N ARG A 419 -0.38 -26.82 1.39
CA ARG A 419 -0.80 -27.26 2.73
C ARG A 419 0.13 -28.32 3.31
N GLU A 420 0.50 -29.34 2.52
CA GLU A 420 1.49 -30.36 2.92
C GLU A 420 2.85 -29.72 3.29
N LEU A 421 3.34 -28.79 2.45
CA LEU A 421 4.62 -28.11 2.72
C LEU A 421 4.55 -27.19 3.95
N THR A 422 3.37 -26.67 4.26
CA THR A 422 3.15 -25.90 5.49
C THR A 422 3.25 -26.79 6.73
N GLU A 423 2.66 -27.98 6.70
CA GLU A 423 2.79 -28.95 7.79
C GLU A 423 4.25 -29.35 7.98
N GLU A 424 4.98 -29.68 6.89
CA GLU A 424 6.40 -29.98 6.93
C GLU A 424 7.22 -28.83 7.55
N ALA A 425 6.90 -27.56 7.23
CA ALA A 425 7.56 -26.39 7.79
C ALA A 425 7.22 -26.18 9.28
N ASP A 426 5.94 -26.29 9.65
CA ASP A 426 5.50 -26.10 11.02
C ASP A 426 6.06 -27.19 11.96
N ASP A 427 6.08 -28.46 11.53
CA ASP A 427 6.69 -29.56 12.25
C ASP A 427 8.19 -29.32 12.48
N ALA A 428 8.90 -28.89 11.44
CA ALA A 428 10.33 -28.59 11.51
C ALA A 428 10.63 -27.46 12.51
N PHE A 429 9.85 -26.37 12.49
CA PHE A 429 10.01 -25.26 13.42
C PHE A 429 9.55 -25.59 14.85
N SER A 430 8.51 -26.42 15.01
CA SER A 430 8.02 -26.86 16.32
C SER A 430 9.00 -27.81 17.02
N ALA A 431 9.90 -28.45 16.29
CA ALA A 431 10.95 -29.29 16.83
C ALA A 431 12.19 -28.51 17.32
N MET A 432 12.29 -27.20 17.00
CA MET A 432 13.38 -26.34 17.44
C MET A 432 13.11 -25.78 18.83
N GLU A 433 14.18 -25.57 19.61
CA GLU A 433 14.09 -24.82 20.86
C GLU A 433 13.96 -23.32 20.59
N ASP A 434 13.28 -22.56 21.47
CA ASP A 434 13.06 -21.13 21.29
C ASP A 434 14.39 -20.35 21.12
N ASP A 435 15.42 -20.71 21.89
CA ASP A 435 16.76 -20.11 21.81
C ASP A 435 17.41 -20.32 20.42
N GLU A 436 17.14 -21.45 19.76
CA GLU A 436 17.65 -21.75 18.42
C GLU A 436 16.99 -20.85 17.36
N VAL A 437 15.68 -20.64 17.49
CA VAL A 437 14.92 -19.74 16.61
C VAL A 437 15.39 -18.30 16.79
N GLU A 438 15.59 -17.85 18.04
CA GLU A 438 16.12 -16.51 18.34
C GLU A 438 17.54 -16.32 17.77
N GLU A 439 18.41 -17.32 17.85
CA GLU A 439 19.75 -17.28 17.25
C GLU A 439 19.68 -17.17 15.72
N MET A 440 18.70 -17.80 15.06
CA MET A 440 18.48 -17.64 13.62
C MET A 440 18.07 -16.20 13.26
N HIS A 441 17.18 -15.58 14.06
CA HIS A 441 16.77 -14.18 13.88
C HIS A 441 17.98 -13.24 14.03
N GLU A 442 18.78 -13.41 15.08
CA GLU A 442 19.97 -12.61 15.31
C GLU A 442 20.98 -12.76 14.18
N ARG A 443 21.24 -13.99 13.74
CA ARG A 443 22.16 -14.31 12.64
C ARG A 443 21.75 -13.62 11.35
N PHE A 444 20.44 -13.64 11.02
CA PHE A 444 19.92 -12.96 9.83
C PHE A 444 20.15 -11.45 9.89
N VAL A 445 19.80 -10.81 11.00
CA VAL A 445 19.95 -9.36 11.19
C VAL A 445 21.42 -8.95 11.11
N VAL A 446 22.30 -9.65 11.85
CA VAL A 446 23.74 -9.34 11.90
C VAL A 446 24.42 -9.54 10.55
N ALA A 447 24.07 -10.64 9.82
CA ALA A 447 24.62 -10.92 8.48
C ALA A 447 24.31 -9.80 7.46
N HIS A 448 23.19 -9.08 7.68
CA HIS A 448 22.78 -7.97 6.83
C HIS A 448 23.16 -6.58 7.39
N GLY A 449 23.99 -6.53 8.44
CA GLY A 449 24.52 -5.29 9.01
C GLY A 449 23.53 -4.52 9.90
N GLY A 450 22.43 -5.16 10.30
CA GLY A 450 21.42 -4.61 11.21
C GLY A 450 21.78 -4.81 12.69
N LYS A 451 20.86 -4.40 13.55
CA LYS A 451 20.89 -4.64 15.00
C LYS A 451 19.58 -5.30 15.43
N VAL A 452 19.67 -6.34 16.24
CA VAL A 452 18.47 -7.00 16.78
C VAL A 452 17.64 -5.98 17.56
N PRO A 453 16.38 -5.77 17.20
CA PRO A 453 15.53 -4.83 17.91
C PRO A 453 15.26 -5.33 19.34
N THR A 454 15.33 -4.43 20.32
CA THR A 454 15.03 -4.71 21.71
C THR A 454 13.74 -3.98 22.13
N GLY A 455 12.79 -4.71 22.72
CA GLY A 455 11.50 -4.16 23.19
C GLY A 455 10.32 -4.47 22.27
N GLU A 456 9.14 -4.04 22.69
CA GLU A 456 7.90 -4.23 21.93
C GLU A 456 7.92 -3.37 20.64
N ILE A 457 7.78 -4.03 19.50
CA ILE A 457 7.76 -3.38 18.19
C ILE A 457 6.29 -3.17 17.82
N VAL A 458 5.83 -1.94 17.90
CA VAL A 458 4.51 -1.55 17.41
C VAL A 458 4.65 -1.22 15.91
N PRO A 459 3.90 -1.90 15.02
CA PRO A 459 3.91 -1.56 13.61
C PRO A 459 3.44 -0.13 13.43
N ALA A 460 4.24 0.68 12.77
CA ALA A 460 3.78 1.98 12.31
C ALA A 460 2.54 1.75 11.43
N SER A 461 1.47 2.51 11.65
CA SER A 461 0.31 2.49 10.76
C SER A 461 0.79 2.74 9.33
N ASN A 462 0.08 2.26 8.30
CA ASN A 462 0.44 2.54 6.90
C ASN A 462 0.59 4.06 6.62
N ILE A 463 -0.04 4.90 7.45
CA ILE A 463 0.08 6.36 7.46
C ILE A 463 1.46 6.81 7.97
N GLU A 464 2.02 6.17 8.99
CA GLU A 464 3.38 6.47 9.47
C GLU A 464 4.46 5.92 8.53
N ARG A 465 4.19 4.85 7.78
CA ARG A 465 5.10 4.38 6.71
C ARG A 465 5.17 5.33 5.51
N LEU A 466 4.07 6.01 5.21
CA LEU A 466 4.04 7.12 4.24
C LEU A 466 4.66 8.38 4.83
N LYS A 467 4.66 8.52 6.15
CA LYS A 467 5.49 9.43 6.94
C LYS A 467 6.83 8.76 7.31
N LYS A 468 7.54 8.15 6.38
CA LYS A 468 9.01 8.25 6.45
C LYS A 468 9.25 9.73 6.50
N THR A 469 9.69 10.20 7.66
CA THR A 469 9.92 11.58 8.06
C THR A 469 10.21 12.41 6.82
N SER A 470 9.33 13.34 6.49
CA SER A 470 9.56 14.30 5.43
C SER A 470 11.02 14.70 5.62
N THR A 471 11.78 14.84 4.55
CA THR A 471 13.18 15.26 4.65
C THR A 471 13.31 16.53 5.51
N TYR A 472 12.23 17.29 5.64
CA TYR A 472 12.06 18.45 6.49
C TYR A 472 11.86 18.08 7.97
N GLU A 473 11.01 17.10 8.27
CA GLU A 473 10.75 16.63 9.64
C GLU A 473 11.99 15.98 10.26
N GLU A 474 12.78 15.25 9.48
CA GLU A 474 14.04 14.69 9.96
C GLU A 474 15.03 15.81 10.30
N THR A 475 15.08 16.89 9.50
CA THR A 475 15.86 18.09 9.83
C THR A 475 15.36 18.72 11.12
N LYS A 476 14.02 18.84 11.28
CA LYS A 476 13.40 19.37 12.50
C LYS A 476 13.75 18.52 13.73
N ARG A 477 13.64 17.19 13.62
CA ARG A 477 13.95 16.27 14.72
C ARG A 477 15.38 16.45 15.22
N LEU A 478 16.36 16.48 14.30
CA LEU A 478 17.77 16.65 14.64
C LEU A 478 18.05 18.01 15.29
N LEU A 479 17.37 19.09 14.84
CA LEU A 479 17.45 20.39 15.49
C LEU A 479 16.89 20.34 16.92
N LEU A 480 15.73 19.69 17.12
CA LEU A 480 15.11 19.55 18.44
C LEU A 480 15.96 18.69 19.41
N GLU A 481 16.78 17.78 18.88
CA GLU A 481 17.79 17.02 19.62
C GLU A 481 19.04 17.86 19.96
N GLY A 482 19.08 19.14 19.56
CA GLY A 482 20.17 20.06 19.87
C GLY A 482 21.36 19.98 18.92
N ARG A 483 21.19 19.41 17.72
CA ARG A 483 22.24 19.39 16.69
C ARG A 483 22.38 20.76 16.03
N SER A 484 23.61 21.18 15.75
CA SER A 484 23.84 22.38 14.93
C SER A 484 23.56 22.13 13.45
N THR A 485 23.38 23.20 12.67
CA THR A 485 23.13 23.15 11.22
C THR A 485 24.20 22.33 10.49
N GLU A 486 25.50 22.48 10.86
CA GLU A 486 26.62 21.74 10.28
C GLU A 486 26.58 20.26 10.68
N GLN A 487 26.19 19.96 11.92
CA GLN A 487 26.03 18.57 12.39
C GLN A 487 24.89 17.87 11.65
N ILE A 488 23.76 18.56 11.47
CA ILE A 488 22.62 18.06 10.69
C ILE A 488 23.02 17.81 9.23
N ALA A 489 23.72 18.77 8.61
CA ALA A 489 24.21 18.64 7.25
C ALA A 489 25.12 17.42 7.08
N LYS A 490 26.07 17.24 8.01
CA LYS A 490 27.01 16.11 8.01
C LYS A 490 26.32 14.77 8.25
N GLU A 491 25.42 14.69 9.22
CA GLU A 491 24.69 13.45 9.59
C GLU A 491 23.78 13.00 8.46
N ARG A 492 23.15 13.95 7.76
CA ARG A 492 22.23 13.68 6.64
C ARG A 492 22.91 13.60 5.27
N GLY A 493 24.20 13.93 5.16
CA GLY A 493 24.93 13.95 3.89
C GLY A 493 24.39 14.99 2.89
N ILE A 494 23.89 16.14 3.37
CA ILE A 494 23.37 17.25 2.55
C ILE A 494 24.16 18.53 2.81
N ALA A 495 24.06 19.52 1.91
CA ALA A 495 24.73 20.81 2.11
C ALA A 495 24.06 21.61 3.26
N PRO A 496 24.82 22.43 4.04
CA PRO A 496 24.26 23.31 5.05
C PRO A 496 23.16 24.23 4.50
N SER A 497 23.34 24.76 3.29
CA SER A 497 22.34 25.58 2.61
C SER A 497 21.01 24.83 2.35
N THR A 498 21.07 23.51 2.16
CA THR A 498 19.88 22.65 2.03
C THR A 498 19.16 22.50 3.37
N VAL A 499 19.90 22.41 4.49
CA VAL A 499 19.32 22.40 5.85
C VAL A 499 18.54 23.68 6.11
N TRP A 500 19.08 24.83 5.74
CA TRP A 500 18.39 26.12 5.86
C TRP A 500 17.14 26.20 4.98
N THR A 501 17.19 25.66 3.77
CA THR A 501 16.00 25.56 2.91
C THR A 501 14.90 24.69 3.55
N HIS A 502 15.30 23.64 4.29
CA HIS A 502 14.36 22.82 5.05
C HIS A 502 13.72 23.60 6.19
N PHE A 503 14.48 24.41 6.92
CA PHE A 503 13.94 25.24 7.99
C PHE A 503 12.95 26.28 7.46
N GLU A 504 13.29 26.95 6.35
CA GLU A 504 12.37 27.91 5.71
C GLU A 504 11.06 27.22 5.31
N LYS A 505 11.14 26.04 4.70
CA LYS A 505 9.95 25.30 4.30
C LYS A 505 9.09 24.86 5.49
N LEU A 506 9.71 24.41 6.57
CA LEU A 506 9.01 24.05 7.80
C LEU A 506 8.32 25.26 8.45
N ALA A 507 8.93 26.45 8.37
CA ALA A 507 8.32 27.69 8.85
C ALA A 507 7.15 28.13 7.96
N GLU A 508 7.28 28.06 6.64
CA GLU A 508 6.21 28.35 5.68
C GLU A 508 5.00 27.42 5.84
N ASP A 509 5.25 26.13 6.09
CA ASP A 509 4.20 25.11 6.28
C ASP A 509 3.59 25.13 7.71
N GLY A 510 4.01 26.11 8.57
CA GLY A 510 3.55 26.21 9.95
C GLY A 510 4.04 25.07 10.86
N ALA A 511 4.97 24.27 10.39
CA ALA A 511 5.55 23.17 11.14
C ALA A 511 6.66 23.62 12.12
N PHE A 512 7.26 24.81 11.94
CA PHE A 512 8.16 25.51 12.88
C PHE A 512 7.41 26.64 13.56
N ASP A 513 7.44 26.65 14.88
CA ASP A 513 6.94 27.76 15.67
C ASP A 513 8.08 28.75 16.05
N ALA A 514 7.69 29.83 16.71
CA ALA A 514 8.66 30.84 17.16
C ALA A 514 9.70 30.28 18.14
N ALA A 515 9.36 29.25 18.92
CA ALA A 515 10.28 28.62 19.87
C ALA A 515 11.31 27.73 19.15
N ASP A 516 10.91 27.10 18.05
CA ASP A 516 11.82 26.30 17.21
C ASP A 516 12.80 27.19 16.47
N ILE A 517 12.34 28.30 15.87
CA ILE A 517 13.19 29.26 15.16
C ILE A 517 14.17 29.94 16.11
N LYS A 518 13.77 30.18 17.36
CA LYS A 518 14.63 30.76 18.38
C LYS A 518 15.88 29.91 18.68
N LYS A 519 15.82 28.59 18.43
CA LYS A 519 16.99 27.69 18.59
C LYS A 519 18.07 27.90 17.53
N LEU A 520 17.74 28.59 16.44
CA LEU A 520 18.66 28.93 15.36
C LEU A 520 19.36 30.27 15.57
N GLU A 521 18.98 31.03 16.59
CA GLU A 521 19.52 32.35 16.86
C GLU A 521 20.99 32.28 17.37
N PRO A 522 21.92 33.00 16.75
CA PRO A 522 23.27 33.16 17.31
C PRO A 522 23.23 34.04 18.56
N THR A 523 24.29 34.01 19.35
CA THR A 523 24.38 34.72 20.63
C THR A 523 24.29 36.25 20.52
N ASP A 524 24.62 36.80 19.38
CA ASP A 524 24.59 38.24 19.04
C ASP A 524 23.36 38.63 18.20
N TRP A 525 22.36 37.73 18.13
CA TRP A 525 21.15 37.93 17.32
C TRP A 525 20.41 39.24 17.64
N SER A 526 20.36 39.64 18.92
CA SER A 526 19.72 40.88 19.34
C SER A 526 20.30 42.14 18.69
N ASP A 527 21.58 42.09 18.32
CA ASP A 527 22.30 43.22 17.70
C ASP A 527 22.15 43.19 16.16
N ILE A 528 22.02 41.97 15.57
CA ILE A 528 21.92 41.74 14.13
C ILE A 528 20.48 41.96 13.62
N LYS A 529 19.50 41.42 14.31
CA LYS A 529 18.07 41.41 13.92
C LYS A 529 17.54 42.79 13.49
N PRO A 530 17.76 43.93 14.22
CA PRO A 530 17.21 45.22 13.85
C PRO A 530 17.67 45.75 12.50
N GLU A 531 18.88 45.42 12.08
CA GLU A 531 19.44 45.84 10.80
C GLU A 531 18.83 45.04 9.64
N LEU A 532 18.76 43.73 9.77
CA LEU A 532 18.13 42.87 8.79
C LEU A 532 16.61 43.13 8.65
N PHE A 533 15.92 43.41 9.74
CA PHE A 533 14.48 43.74 9.71
C PHE A 533 14.21 45.07 9.00
N ARG A 534 15.08 46.09 9.16
CA ARG A 534 14.96 47.34 8.38
C ARG A 534 15.18 47.12 6.89
N ALA A 535 16.08 46.22 6.52
CA ALA A 535 16.26 45.84 5.12
C ALA A 535 15.04 45.07 4.56
N LEU A 536 14.42 44.17 5.37
CA LEU A 536 13.19 43.47 5.05
C LEU A 536 11.98 44.42 4.90
N ASP A 537 11.84 45.42 5.80
CA ASP A 537 10.82 46.47 5.69
C ASP A 537 10.93 47.26 4.37
N LYS A 538 12.16 47.43 3.87
CA LYS A 538 12.46 48.23 2.67
C LYS A 538 12.27 47.46 1.37
N TYR A 539 12.66 46.17 1.33
CA TYR A 539 12.75 45.37 0.09
C TYR A 539 11.79 44.20 0.04
N GLY A 540 11.04 43.97 1.12
CA GLY A 540 10.13 42.79 1.25
C GLY A 540 10.92 41.50 1.54
N ALA A 541 10.16 40.42 1.78
CA ALA A 541 10.72 39.11 2.20
C ALA A 541 10.85 38.11 1.04
N GLU A 542 10.57 38.49 -0.20
CA GLU A 542 10.59 37.53 -1.32
C GLU A 542 11.99 37.11 -1.76
N LYS A 543 12.94 38.06 -1.84
CA LYS A 543 14.28 37.83 -2.37
C LYS A 543 15.35 38.14 -1.32
N LEU A 544 16.30 37.23 -1.08
CA LEU A 544 17.37 37.39 -0.12
C LEU A 544 18.43 38.40 -0.56
N LYS A 545 18.75 38.44 -1.85
CA LYS A 545 19.85 39.24 -2.39
C LYS A 545 19.73 40.75 -2.11
N PRO A 546 18.57 41.43 -2.29
CA PRO A 546 18.43 42.84 -1.98
C PRO A 546 18.66 43.17 -0.50
N ILE A 547 18.35 42.23 0.41
CA ILE A 547 18.56 42.38 1.85
C ILE A 547 20.05 42.24 2.18
N TYR A 548 20.69 41.24 1.58
CA TYR A 548 22.11 40.99 1.70
C TYR A 548 22.94 42.18 1.22
N ASP A 549 22.61 42.74 0.04
CA ASP A 549 23.27 43.89 -0.57
C ASP A 549 23.05 45.19 0.27
N GLU A 550 21.88 45.41 0.85
CA GLU A 550 21.55 46.57 1.71
C GLU A 550 22.36 46.57 3.02
N CYS A 551 22.72 45.40 3.49
CA CYS A 551 23.53 45.26 4.69
C CYS A 551 25.06 45.22 4.38
N ASP A 552 25.48 45.73 3.22
CA ASP A 552 26.89 45.79 2.75
C ASP A 552 27.57 44.39 2.83
N GLU A 553 26.86 43.31 2.54
CA GLU A 553 27.35 41.93 2.58
C GLU A 553 27.89 41.49 3.95
N LYS A 554 27.53 42.19 5.00
CA LYS A 554 28.06 42.00 6.37
C LYS A 554 27.60 40.72 7.02
N TYR A 555 26.39 40.22 6.66
CA TYR A 555 25.76 39.01 7.20
C TYR A 555 25.66 37.96 6.13
N ASP A 556 25.90 36.69 6.48
CA ASP A 556 25.75 35.60 5.55
C ASP A 556 24.25 35.32 5.19
N TYR A 557 24.06 34.57 4.13
CA TYR A 557 22.69 34.23 3.66
C TYR A 557 21.87 33.44 4.69
N ASP A 558 22.54 32.75 5.62
CA ASP A 558 21.87 31.93 6.64
C ASP A 558 21.21 32.82 7.69
N LEU A 559 21.88 33.92 8.09
CA LEU A 559 21.33 34.96 8.98
C LEU A 559 20.19 35.75 8.30
N VAL A 560 20.31 36.02 7.00
CA VAL A 560 19.24 36.67 6.22
C VAL A 560 18.01 35.77 6.14
N ARG A 561 18.18 34.45 5.99
CA ARG A 561 17.10 33.47 6.00
C ARG A 561 16.43 33.38 7.37
N LEU A 562 17.23 33.38 8.44
CA LEU A 562 16.71 33.41 9.81
C LEU A 562 15.83 34.65 10.06
N ALA A 563 16.34 35.82 9.64
CA ALA A 563 15.58 37.07 9.74
C ALA A 563 14.28 37.01 8.94
N ARG A 564 14.28 36.48 7.72
CA ARG A 564 13.11 36.31 6.87
C ARG A 564 12.06 35.41 7.50
N MET A 565 12.47 34.27 8.07
CA MET A 565 11.54 33.36 8.76
C MET A 565 10.86 34.04 9.96
N GLN A 566 11.63 34.76 10.79
CA GLN A 566 11.05 35.49 11.92
C GLN A 566 10.14 36.64 11.48
N TYR A 567 10.55 37.39 10.44
CA TYR A 567 9.78 38.50 9.90
C TYR A 567 8.39 38.06 9.40
N ARG A 568 8.32 36.93 8.71
CA ARG A 568 7.07 36.31 8.26
C ARG A 568 6.20 35.84 9.42
N LEU A 569 6.79 35.20 10.42
CA LEU A 569 6.05 34.76 11.61
C LEU A 569 5.50 35.92 12.45
N GLU A 570 6.17 37.07 12.47
CA GLU A 570 5.67 38.26 13.15
C GLU A 570 4.52 38.98 12.39
N GLY A 571 4.08 38.42 11.25
CA GLY A 571 2.97 38.96 10.45
C GLY A 571 3.26 40.31 9.81
N LYS A 572 4.55 40.64 9.57
CA LYS A 572 4.99 41.91 8.99
C LYS A 572 5.01 41.91 7.46
N GLU A 573 4.67 40.80 6.81
CA GLU A 573 4.44 40.74 5.38
C GLU A 573 3.03 41.33 5.08
N GLU A 574 2.92 42.62 4.75
CA GLU A 574 1.72 43.13 4.10
C GLU A 574 1.62 42.50 2.71
N VAL A 575 0.51 41.80 2.48
CA VAL A 575 0.12 41.30 1.16
C VAL A 575 -0.06 42.53 0.26
N VAL A 576 0.95 42.86 -0.51
CA VAL A 576 0.81 43.82 -1.63
C VAL A 576 -0.02 43.11 -2.69
N PHE A 577 -1.30 43.54 -2.82
CA PHE A 577 -2.22 43.09 -3.85
C PHE A 577 -1.76 43.50 -5.25
#